data_fb7e5519a440f63de42b1e54241b4ce4
#
_entry.id   fb7e5519a440f63de42b1e54241b4ce4
#
_cell.length_a   1.000
_cell.length_b   1.000
_cell.length_c   1.000
_cell.angle_alpha   90.00
_cell.angle_beta   90.00
_cell.angle_gamma   90.00
#
_symmetry.space_group_name_H-M   'P 1'
#
loop_
_entity.id
_entity.type
_entity.pdbx_description
1 polymer ?
#
loop_
_entity_poly.entity_id
_entity_poly.type
_entity_poly.pdbx_seq_one_letter_code
_entity_poly.pdbx_strand_id
1 'polypeptide(L)'
;MRKGVREFALVVAGFAALTALVLRPLPWHLSTLVYNPENNDGQFSVWNVAWVARAIWHQPFHVLDANIFYPHRWTLAYSELNLFAGTIASPVYWLTGSAYAAHNFALLASFVMSGTGMYYLCRALSSDRRAAAVGAIAFAFCPHVFAHLPHIQLLMTAGLPFSLLAFHRLADRPTAGRGATLGLAMALQAYACAYYSVFVLLMIGFAVLVFAWLRGSWKSPAYWKAVGVGALVSILLSVPLIITAVFLQQSGFNRTLAGSRQYVADWRAYLASGNLLHAWMLAYLGHWKEVLFPGFLGVVLGVVGAAVGWRAGRRTREIVVLYGTLTVAALWASFGPDAGLYAVLYRIIPTFSMLRAPSRFGLVVVFGLSVLASMAIAWILERSRRPALVSALLIVVAVGEAMVPLAFGRTLASHPAYGLLATLPDGPVLELPVYSRVLGFRRARYMLDSTTHWKPLVDGYSDYIPPDFDARAEALADFPSVSALTDMKRDRVRYAVVHLEPYEAAMRADLEQRVRQFAPYLRELHRDNELLLFEIVSYP
;
A
#
# COMPACT_ATOMS: atom_id res chain seq x y z
N MET A 1 22.74 15.64 -21.53
CA MET A 1 21.38 15.10 -21.64
C MET A 1 21.37 13.61 -22.07
N ARG A 2 21.89 13.23 -23.24
CA ARG A 2 21.80 11.82 -23.77
C ARG A 2 22.30 10.73 -22.82
N LYS A 3 23.43 10.94 -22.09
CA LYS A 3 23.97 9.94 -21.12
C LYS A 3 23.05 9.69 -19.92
N GLY A 4 22.40 10.73 -19.38
CA GLY A 4 21.47 10.58 -18.25
C GLY A 4 20.17 9.86 -18.63
N VAL A 5 19.61 10.17 -19.79
CA VAL A 5 18.41 9.50 -20.32
C VAL A 5 18.70 8.01 -20.57
N ARG A 6 19.88 7.68 -21.15
CA ARG A 6 20.29 6.29 -21.36
C ARG A 6 20.46 5.54 -20.03
N GLU A 7 21.08 6.17 -19.01
CA GLU A 7 21.21 5.54 -17.69
C GLU A 7 19.83 5.29 -17.08
N PHE A 8 18.90 6.25 -17.15
CA PHE A 8 17.53 6.08 -16.67
C PHE A 8 16.81 4.91 -17.34
N ALA A 9 16.84 4.86 -18.68
CA ALA A 9 16.20 3.78 -19.42
C ALA A 9 16.78 2.40 -19.07
N LEU A 10 18.11 2.29 -18.90
CA LEU A 10 18.78 1.04 -18.50
C LEU A 10 18.40 0.62 -17.07
N VAL A 11 18.28 1.56 -16.14
CA VAL A 11 17.90 1.30 -14.75
C VAL A 11 16.46 0.82 -14.69
N VAL A 12 15.53 1.52 -15.35
CA VAL A 12 14.13 1.11 -15.42
C VAL A 12 13.97 -0.26 -16.07
N ALA A 13 14.65 -0.49 -17.22
CA ALA A 13 14.61 -1.79 -17.90
C ALA A 13 15.21 -2.92 -17.03
N GLY A 14 16.30 -2.64 -16.31
CA GLY A 14 16.91 -3.61 -15.39
C GLY A 14 16.00 -3.99 -14.24
N PHE A 15 15.33 -3.02 -13.59
CA PHE A 15 14.36 -3.31 -12.54
C PHE A 15 13.08 -3.95 -13.09
N ALA A 16 12.64 -3.59 -14.31
CA ALA A 16 11.52 -4.26 -14.96
C ALA A 16 11.82 -5.75 -15.23
N ALA A 17 13.02 -6.04 -15.75
CA ALA A 17 13.47 -7.41 -15.98
C ALA A 17 13.58 -8.21 -14.66
N LEU A 18 14.17 -7.61 -13.61
CA LEU A 18 14.25 -8.25 -12.30
C LEU A 18 12.87 -8.48 -11.68
N THR A 19 11.96 -7.50 -11.76
CA THR A 19 10.58 -7.64 -11.32
C THR A 19 9.87 -8.77 -12.06
N ALA A 20 10.05 -8.85 -13.38
CA ALA A 20 9.49 -9.94 -14.19
C ALA A 20 10.05 -11.31 -13.81
N LEU A 21 11.34 -11.39 -13.48
CA LEU A 21 11.97 -12.63 -13.01
C LEU A 21 11.42 -13.08 -11.66
N VAL A 22 11.35 -12.17 -10.69
CA VAL A 22 10.97 -12.47 -9.29
C VAL A 22 9.48 -12.78 -9.19
N LEU A 23 8.64 -12.01 -9.91
CA LEU A 23 7.17 -12.14 -9.86
C LEU A 23 6.61 -13.03 -10.99
N ARG A 24 7.44 -13.89 -11.61
CA ARG A 24 6.97 -14.85 -12.61
C ARG A 24 5.95 -15.81 -12.00
N PRO A 25 4.86 -16.20 -12.71
CA PRO A 25 4.55 -15.89 -14.13
C PRO A 25 3.65 -14.65 -14.32
N LEU A 26 3.40 -13.85 -13.28
CA LEU A 26 2.43 -12.76 -13.25
C LEU A 26 2.55 -11.76 -14.42
N PRO A 27 3.77 -11.30 -14.85
CA PRO A 27 3.89 -10.29 -15.90
C PRO A 27 3.29 -10.69 -17.25
N TRP A 28 3.19 -11.99 -17.52
CA TRP A 28 2.59 -12.53 -18.76
C TRP A 28 1.11 -12.89 -18.62
N HIS A 29 0.56 -12.76 -17.42
CA HIS A 29 -0.79 -13.22 -17.06
C HIS A 29 -1.55 -12.19 -16.23
N LEU A 30 -1.42 -10.90 -16.59
CA LEU A 30 -1.96 -9.79 -15.80
C LEU A 30 -3.47 -9.89 -15.52
N SER A 31 -4.26 -10.41 -16.48
CA SER A 31 -5.71 -10.52 -16.34
C SER A 31 -6.18 -11.87 -15.79
N THR A 32 -5.31 -12.89 -15.75
CA THR A 32 -5.70 -14.28 -15.48
C THR A 32 -5.08 -14.89 -14.24
N LEU A 33 -4.06 -14.24 -13.67
CA LEU A 33 -3.43 -14.63 -12.41
C LEU A 33 -3.46 -13.47 -11.41
N VAL A 34 -3.48 -13.84 -10.13
CA VAL A 34 -3.34 -12.91 -9.00
C VAL A 34 -2.61 -13.61 -7.85
N TYR A 35 -1.92 -12.83 -7.01
CA TYR A 35 -1.32 -13.36 -5.80
C TYR A 35 -2.42 -13.73 -4.80
N ASN A 36 -2.43 -14.97 -4.32
CA ASN A 36 -3.36 -15.50 -3.32
C ASN A 36 -4.82 -15.02 -3.55
N PRO A 37 -5.53 -15.57 -4.55
CA PRO A 37 -6.85 -15.07 -4.97
C PRO A 37 -7.92 -15.06 -3.87
N GLU A 38 -7.80 -15.94 -2.87
CA GLU A 38 -8.73 -16.02 -1.74
C GLU A 38 -8.44 -15.00 -0.62
N ASN A 39 -7.37 -14.21 -0.75
CA ASN A 39 -7.04 -13.19 0.23
C ASN A 39 -7.97 -11.97 0.11
N ASN A 40 -8.72 -11.69 1.16
CA ASN A 40 -9.72 -10.62 1.16
C ASN A 40 -9.10 -9.21 1.00
N ASP A 41 -7.92 -8.96 1.59
CA ASP A 41 -7.23 -7.67 1.42
C ASP A 41 -6.71 -7.51 -0.02
N GLY A 42 -6.32 -8.62 -0.67
CA GLY A 42 -5.98 -8.66 -2.09
C GLY A 42 -7.20 -8.35 -2.98
N GLN A 43 -8.35 -8.95 -2.68
CA GLN A 43 -9.61 -8.68 -3.38
C GLN A 43 -10.03 -7.21 -3.23
N PHE A 44 -9.95 -6.68 -2.01
CA PHE A 44 -10.16 -5.26 -1.73
C PHE A 44 -9.21 -4.36 -2.54
N SER A 45 -7.92 -4.71 -2.59
CA SER A 45 -6.92 -3.94 -3.35
C SER A 45 -7.20 -3.93 -4.85
N VAL A 46 -7.62 -5.06 -5.42
CA VAL A 46 -8.02 -5.17 -6.84
C VAL A 46 -9.20 -4.24 -7.14
N TRP A 47 -10.27 -4.33 -6.33
CA TRP A 47 -11.44 -3.45 -6.45
C TRP A 47 -11.05 -1.97 -6.33
N ASN A 48 -10.25 -1.62 -5.31
CA ASN A 48 -9.89 -0.23 -5.02
C ASN A 48 -9.09 0.42 -6.17
N VAL A 49 -8.06 -0.29 -6.68
CA VAL A 49 -7.27 0.18 -7.83
C VAL A 49 -8.15 0.35 -9.06
N ALA A 50 -9.03 -0.61 -9.32
CA ALA A 50 -9.95 -0.55 -10.47
C ALA A 50 -10.99 0.56 -10.32
N TRP A 51 -11.52 0.79 -9.11
CA TRP A 51 -12.40 1.92 -8.82
C TRP A 51 -11.73 3.24 -9.18
N VAL A 52 -10.54 3.51 -8.64
CA VAL A 52 -9.81 4.75 -8.90
C VAL A 52 -9.49 4.89 -10.40
N ALA A 53 -8.99 3.83 -11.04
CA ALA A 53 -8.65 3.83 -12.46
C ALA A 53 -9.86 4.17 -13.34
N ARG A 54 -11.06 3.66 -12.99
CA ARG A 54 -12.32 3.97 -13.66
C ARG A 54 -12.81 5.38 -13.33
N ALA A 55 -12.86 5.74 -12.03
CA ALA A 55 -13.49 6.96 -11.56
C ALA A 55 -12.77 8.22 -12.02
N ILE A 56 -11.44 8.21 -12.14
CA ILE A 56 -10.65 9.33 -12.68
C ILE A 56 -11.14 9.76 -14.08
N TRP A 57 -11.65 8.84 -14.88
CA TRP A 57 -12.15 9.12 -16.21
C TRP A 57 -13.65 9.42 -16.24
N HIS A 58 -14.44 8.59 -15.55
CA HIS A 58 -15.90 8.66 -15.64
C HIS A 58 -16.51 9.70 -14.72
N GLN A 59 -15.88 9.96 -13.56
CA GLN A 59 -16.40 10.86 -12.54
C GLN A 59 -15.26 11.54 -11.72
N PRO A 60 -14.40 12.35 -12.37
CA PRO A 60 -13.16 12.87 -11.77
C PRO A 60 -13.38 13.69 -10.50
N PHE A 61 -14.53 14.36 -10.36
CA PHE A 61 -14.87 15.14 -9.17
C PHE A 61 -15.52 14.32 -8.04
N HIS A 62 -15.84 13.04 -8.30
CA HIS A 62 -16.50 12.11 -7.38
C HIS A 62 -15.68 10.83 -7.17
N VAL A 63 -14.37 10.88 -7.35
CA VAL A 63 -13.48 9.71 -7.15
C VAL A 63 -13.59 9.17 -5.73
N LEU A 64 -13.85 10.03 -4.74
CA LEU A 64 -14.00 9.65 -3.34
C LEU A 64 -15.34 8.97 -3.03
N ASP A 65 -16.37 9.15 -3.86
CA ASP A 65 -17.70 8.54 -3.69
C ASP A 65 -17.68 7.12 -4.28
N ALA A 66 -16.92 6.20 -3.67
CA ALA A 66 -16.84 4.81 -4.12
C ALA A 66 -18.17 4.07 -3.98
N ASN A 67 -18.37 3.03 -4.80
CA ASN A 67 -19.62 2.29 -4.89
C ASN A 67 -19.87 1.32 -3.72
N ILE A 68 -19.53 1.71 -2.50
CA ILE A 68 -19.74 0.93 -1.26
C ILE A 68 -20.40 1.78 -0.20
N PHE A 69 -21.06 1.12 0.76
CA PHE A 69 -21.76 1.76 1.89
C PHE A 69 -22.81 2.80 1.44
N TYR A 70 -23.52 2.53 0.35
CA TYR A 70 -24.59 3.43 -0.10
C TYR A 70 -25.65 3.62 0.99
N PRO A 71 -26.12 4.86 1.27
CA PRO A 71 -25.94 6.10 0.50
C PRO A 71 -24.79 7.02 1.01
N HIS A 72 -23.87 6.52 1.81
CA HIS A 72 -22.78 7.33 2.33
C HIS A 72 -21.88 7.86 1.19
N ARG A 73 -21.27 9.02 1.45
CA ARG A 73 -20.33 9.68 0.53
C ARG A 73 -18.90 9.59 1.03
N TRP A 74 -17.94 9.82 0.12
CA TRP A 74 -16.50 9.76 0.40
C TRP A 74 -16.04 8.42 0.95
N THR A 75 -16.73 7.37 0.56
CA THR A 75 -16.52 6.01 1.07
C THR A 75 -15.16 5.43 0.69
N LEU A 76 -14.52 5.94 -0.39
CA LEU A 76 -13.13 5.59 -0.70
C LEU A 76 -12.18 6.00 0.44
N ALA A 77 -12.46 7.11 1.14
CA ALA A 77 -11.65 7.60 2.24
C ALA A 77 -11.72 6.74 3.51
N TYR A 78 -12.67 5.81 3.60
CA TYR A 78 -12.83 4.93 4.76
C TYR A 78 -11.67 3.94 4.95
N SER A 79 -10.77 3.83 3.96
CA SER A 79 -9.49 3.11 4.02
C SER A 79 -8.42 3.88 3.22
N GLU A 80 -7.33 3.20 2.84
CA GLU A 80 -6.32 3.79 1.95
C GLU A 80 -6.92 4.10 0.58
N LEU A 81 -6.68 5.33 0.13
CA LEU A 81 -7.29 5.87 -1.10
C LEU A 81 -6.76 5.23 -2.39
N ASN A 82 -5.51 4.75 -2.38
CA ASN A 82 -4.80 4.18 -3.53
C ASN A 82 -4.82 5.06 -4.80
N LEU A 83 -4.96 6.38 -4.65
CA LEU A 83 -5.10 7.31 -5.77
C LEU A 83 -3.93 7.23 -6.75
N PHE A 84 -2.70 7.12 -6.24
CA PHE A 84 -1.53 7.00 -7.09
C PHE A 84 -1.51 5.66 -7.83
N ALA A 85 -1.76 4.54 -7.13
CA ALA A 85 -1.79 3.22 -7.73
C ALA A 85 -2.86 3.11 -8.83
N GLY A 86 -4.09 3.56 -8.57
CA GLY A 86 -5.16 3.57 -9.55
C GLY A 86 -4.87 4.51 -10.73
N THR A 87 -4.25 5.68 -10.48
CA THR A 87 -3.87 6.62 -11.56
C THR A 87 -2.87 6.01 -12.53
N ILE A 88 -1.80 5.37 -12.03
CA ILE A 88 -0.81 4.73 -12.91
C ILE A 88 -1.36 3.48 -13.61
N ALA A 89 -2.36 2.82 -13.02
CA ALA A 89 -3.04 1.66 -13.58
C ALA A 89 -4.13 2.03 -14.61
N SER A 90 -4.60 3.27 -14.62
CA SER A 90 -5.71 3.72 -15.48
C SER A 90 -5.54 3.35 -16.96
N PRO A 91 -4.37 3.55 -17.60
CA PRO A 91 -4.22 3.19 -19.01
C PRO A 91 -4.43 1.69 -19.26
N VAL A 92 -3.98 0.84 -18.34
CA VAL A 92 -4.16 -0.62 -18.47
C VAL A 92 -5.62 -0.98 -18.25
N TYR A 93 -6.29 -0.38 -17.27
CA TYR A 93 -7.73 -0.60 -17.05
C TYR A 93 -8.55 -0.19 -18.27
N TRP A 94 -8.29 0.98 -18.86
CA TRP A 94 -9.03 1.48 -20.01
C TRP A 94 -8.83 0.63 -21.27
N LEU A 95 -7.63 0.06 -21.44
CA LEU A 95 -7.32 -0.79 -22.58
C LEU A 95 -7.89 -2.21 -22.45
N THR A 96 -7.98 -2.74 -21.21
CA THR A 96 -8.31 -4.15 -20.98
C THR A 96 -9.69 -4.37 -20.38
N GLY A 97 -10.28 -3.37 -19.72
CA GLY A 97 -11.47 -3.51 -18.88
C GLY A 97 -11.25 -4.38 -17.62
N SER A 98 -10.03 -4.88 -17.38
CA SER A 98 -9.74 -5.85 -16.33
C SER A 98 -9.24 -5.18 -15.05
N ALA A 99 -9.99 -5.35 -13.95
CA ALA A 99 -9.59 -4.91 -12.61
C ALA A 99 -8.28 -5.58 -12.18
N TYR A 100 -8.13 -6.87 -12.45
CA TYR A 100 -6.92 -7.63 -12.14
C TYR A 100 -5.70 -7.15 -12.94
N ALA A 101 -5.85 -6.87 -14.24
CA ALA A 101 -4.76 -6.36 -15.06
C ALA A 101 -4.25 -5.00 -14.54
N ALA A 102 -5.17 -4.10 -14.18
CA ALA A 102 -4.85 -2.81 -13.60
C ALA A 102 -4.08 -2.95 -12.27
N HIS A 103 -4.60 -3.75 -11.34
CA HIS A 103 -3.96 -4.01 -10.06
C HIS A 103 -2.56 -4.63 -10.23
N ASN A 104 -2.44 -5.69 -11.03
CA ASN A 104 -1.18 -6.39 -11.25
C ASN A 104 -0.14 -5.49 -11.93
N PHE A 105 -0.56 -4.63 -12.85
CA PHE A 105 0.32 -3.61 -13.44
C PHE A 105 0.84 -2.64 -12.37
N ALA A 106 -0.04 -2.11 -11.50
CA ALA A 106 0.36 -1.23 -10.40
C ALA A 106 1.34 -1.92 -9.45
N LEU A 107 1.11 -3.21 -9.15
CA LEU A 107 1.99 -4.04 -8.34
C LEU A 107 3.39 -4.15 -8.98
N LEU A 108 3.49 -4.52 -10.26
CA LEU A 108 4.76 -4.59 -10.97
C LEU A 108 5.47 -3.23 -11.03
N ALA A 109 4.72 -2.16 -11.33
CA ALA A 109 5.24 -0.81 -11.40
C ALA A 109 5.81 -0.33 -10.05
N SER A 110 5.23 -0.74 -8.92
CA SER A 110 5.72 -0.38 -7.59
C SER A 110 7.15 -0.84 -7.34
N PHE A 111 7.49 -2.08 -7.70
CA PHE A 111 8.86 -2.62 -7.60
C PHE A 111 9.84 -1.86 -8.48
N VAL A 112 9.46 -1.60 -9.74
CA VAL A 112 10.29 -0.85 -10.70
C VAL A 112 10.56 0.56 -10.20
N MET A 113 9.53 1.26 -9.73
CA MET A 113 9.66 2.63 -9.21
C MET A 113 10.49 2.67 -7.93
N SER A 114 10.28 1.74 -7.00
CA SER A 114 11.02 1.65 -5.73
C SER A 114 12.49 1.37 -5.98
N GLY A 115 12.82 0.40 -6.84
CA GLY A 115 14.19 0.10 -7.23
C GLY A 115 14.86 1.26 -7.94
N THR A 116 14.17 1.92 -8.88
CA THR A 116 14.67 3.10 -9.59
C THR A 116 14.96 4.25 -8.63
N GLY A 117 14.03 4.58 -7.73
CA GLY A 117 14.20 5.64 -6.74
C GLY A 117 15.40 5.38 -5.82
N MET A 118 15.48 4.16 -5.29
CA MET A 118 16.58 3.76 -4.40
C MET A 118 17.93 3.73 -5.12
N TYR A 119 17.96 3.28 -6.38
CA TYR A 119 19.17 3.35 -7.21
C TYR A 119 19.69 4.78 -7.31
N TYR A 120 18.84 5.76 -7.64
CA TYR A 120 19.28 7.13 -7.78
C TYR A 120 19.70 7.76 -6.46
N LEU A 121 19.08 7.42 -5.35
CA LEU A 121 19.51 7.84 -4.03
C LEU A 121 20.89 7.27 -3.70
N CYS A 122 21.05 5.96 -3.77
CA CYS A 122 22.35 5.29 -3.51
C CYS A 122 23.45 5.77 -4.47
N ARG A 123 23.11 5.98 -5.74
CA ARG A 123 24.03 6.51 -6.77
C ARG A 123 24.54 7.91 -6.45
N ALA A 124 23.67 8.77 -5.89
CA ALA A 124 24.06 10.11 -5.46
C ALA A 124 24.95 10.12 -4.22
N LEU A 125 24.77 9.14 -3.33
CA LEU A 125 25.47 9.05 -2.05
C LEU A 125 26.77 8.26 -2.13
N SER A 126 26.79 7.11 -2.82
CA SER A 126 27.96 6.22 -2.96
C SER A 126 28.87 6.56 -4.13
N SER A 127 28.36 7.30 -5.12
CA SER A 127 29.03 7.64 -6.38
C SER A 127 29.42 6.44 -7.26
N ASP A 128 28.99 5.22 -6.94
CA ASP A 128 29.20 4.00 -7.74
C ASP A 128 27.86 3.41 -8.23
N ARG A 129 27.78 3.05 -9.52
CA ARG A 129 26.56 2.51 -10.15
C ARG A 129 26.23 1.10 -9.69
N ARG A 130 27.26 0.26 -9.48
CA ARG A 130 27.12 -1.14 -9.11
C ARG A 130 26.71 -1.26 -7.66
N ALA A 131 27.33 -0.45 -6.79
CA ALA A 131 26.94 -0.32 -5.40
C ALA A 131 25.49 0.16 -5.26
N ALA A 132 25.09 1.14 -6.08
CA ALA A 132 23.71 1.64 -6.11
C ALA A 132 22.71 0.57 -6.55
N ALA A 133 23.06 -0.27 -7.53
CA ALA A 133 22.18 -1.35 -7.98
C ALA A 133 21.95 -2.38 -6.87
N VAL A 134 22.99 -2.82 -6.15
CA VAL A 134 22.85 -3.79 -5.05
C VAL A 134 22.02 -3.20 -3.91
N GLY A 135 22.29 -1.96 -3.46
CA GLY A 135 21.51 -1.30 -2.43
C GLY A 135 20.03 -1.13 -2.82
N ALA A 136 19.77 -0.86 -4.11
CA ALA A 136 18.41 -0.72 -4.61
C ALA A 136 17.65 -2.06 -4.66
N ILE A 137 18.33 -3.16 -5.03
CA ILE A 137 17.73 -4.51 -4.99
C ILE A 137 17.39 -4.88 -3.55
N ALA A 138 18.32 -4.67 -2.60
CA ALA A 138 18.10 -4.98 -1.18
C ALA A 138 16.90 -4.23 -0.57
N PHE A 139 16.62 -3.02 -1.03
CA PHE A 139 15.45 -2.25 -0.58
C PHE A 139 14.16 -2.66 -1.29
N ALA A 140 14.16 -2.64 -2.62
CA ALA A 140 12.93 -2.82 -3.41
C ALA A 140 12.37 -4.24 -3.34
N PHE A 141 13.23 -5.24 -3.10
CA PHE A 141 12.86 -6.65 -3.04
C PHE A 141 13.09 -7.25 -1.63
N CYS A 142 12.93 -6.44 -0.61
CA CYS A 142 13.09 -6.91 0.77
C CYS A 142 11.90 -7.78 1.22
N PRO A 143 12.09 -8.68 2.20
CA PRO A 143 11.04 -9.56 2.73
C PRO A 143 9.78 -8.83 3.18
N HIS A 144 9.91 -7.63 3.74
CA HIS A 144 8.77 -6.80 4.15
C HIS A 144 7.82 -6.49 2.99
N VAL A 145 8.34 -6.17 1.81
CA VAL A 145 7.51 -5.86 0.63
C VAL A 145 6.74 -7.09 0.17
N PHE A 146 7.36 -8.26 0.15
CA PHE A 146 6.70 -9.51 -0.22
C PHE A 146 5.64 -9.96 0.78
N ALA A 147 5.85 -9.73 2.07
CA ALA A 147 4.85 -10.03 3.09
C ALA A 147 3.58 -9.16 2.97
N HIS A 148 3.68 -8.03 2.24
CA HIS A 148 2.57 -7.09 2.07
C HIS A 148 2.00 -7.06 0.65
N LEU A 149 2.24 -8.08 -0.19
CA LEU A 149 1.70 -8.14 -1.57
C LEU A 149 0.19 -7.91 -1.68
N PRO A 150 -0.68 -8.36 -0.73
CA PRO A 150 -2.10 -8.06 -0.78
C PRO A 150 -2.46 -6.58 -0.57
N HIS A 151 -1.54 -5.78 -0.01
CA HIS A 151 -1.75 -4.39 0.35
C HIS A 151 -1.02 -3.46 -0.61
N ILE A 152 -1.62 -3.15 -1.74
CA ILE A 152 -0.97 -2.39 -2.83
C ILE A 152 -0.32 -1.08 -2.36
N GLN A 153 -0.93 -0.35 -1.42
CA GLN A 153 -0.38 0.89 -0.86
C GLN A 153 0.96 0.67 -0.16
N LEU A 154 1.17 -0.49 0.47
CA LEU A 154 2.41 -0.79 1.19
C LEU A 154 3.56 -1.19 0.24
N LEU A 155 3.27 -1.41 -1.03
CA LEU A 155 4.27 -1.61 -2.07
C LEU A 155 4.74 -0.29 -2.67
N MET A 156 3.98 0.80 -2.51
CA MET A 156 4.28 2.13 -3.07
C MET A 156 5.34 2.87 -2.25
N THR A 157 6.55 2.34 -2.20
CA THR A 157 7.65 2.83 -1.35
C THR A 157 8.60 3.80 -2.05
N ALA A 158 8.42 4.03 -3.35
CA ALA A 158 9.32 4.82 -4.19
C ALA A 158 9.52 6.27 -3.73
N GLY A 159 8.51 6.87 -3.11
CA GLY A 159 8.59 8.25 -2.63
C GLY A 159 9.58 8.45 -1.48
N LEU A 160 9.89 7.39 -0.69
CA LEU A 160 10.92 7.47 0.35
C LEU A 160 12.28 7.86 -0.26
N PRO A 161 12.86 7.04 -1.18
CA PRO A 161 14.14 7.38 -1.77
C PRO A 161 14.12 8.63 -2.64
N PHE A 162 13.02 8.91 -3.37
CA PHE A 162 12.93 10.13 -4.17
C PHE A 162 12.88 11.39 -3.31
N SER A 163 12.18 11.38 -2.17
CA SER A 163 12.14 12.50 -1.24
C SER A 163 13.50 12.77 -0.60
N LEU A 164 14.20 11.72 -0.14
CA LEU A 164 15.55 11.86 0.42
C LEU A 164 16.55 12.32 -0.65
N LEU A 165 16.46 11.85 -1.89
CA LEU A 165 17.28 12.33 -3.00
C LEU A 165 17.03 13.82 -3.28
N ALA A 166 15.76 14.25 -3.30
CA ALA A 166 15.40 15.65 -3.48
C ALA A 166 15.92 16.50 -2.32
N PHE A 167 15.81 16.01 -1.06
CA PHE A 167 16.37 16.66 0.11
C PHE A 167 17.89 16.84 0.01
N HIS A 168 18.66 15.81 -0.31
CA HIS A 168 20.12 15.93 -0.47
C HIS A 168 20.49 16.96 -1.53
N ARG A 169 19.77 16.99 -2.66
CA ARG A 169 19.96 18.02 -3.69
C ARG A 169 19.66 19.42 -3.21
N LEU A 170 18.61 19.57 -2.37
CA LEU A 170 18.27 20.84 -1.72
C LEU A 170 19.39 21.26 -0.75
N ALA A 171 19.81 20.36 0.12
CA ALA A 171 20.84 20.62 1.13
C ALA A 171 22.21 20.98 0.52
N ASP A 172 22.55 20.39 -0.65
CA ASP A 172 23.78 20.73 -1.36
C ASP A 172 23.72 22.11 -2.05
N ARG A 173 22.55 22.54 -2.54
CA ARG A 173 22.33 23.88 -3.15
C ARG A 173 20.89 24.31 -2.89
N PRO A 174 20.63 25.06 -1.84
CA PRO A 174 19.29 25.48 -1.48
C PRO A 174 18.73 26.52 -2.48
N THR A 175 17.73 26.10 -3.26
CA THR A 175 16.98 26.95 -4.19
C THR A 175 15.48 26.65 -4.07
N ALA A 176 14.63 27.62 -4.43
CA ALA A 176 13.17 27.44 -4.43
C ALA A 176 12.73 26.26 -5.32
N GLY A 177 13.33 26.10 -6.51
CA GLY A 177 13.01 24.98 -7.41
C GLY A 177 13.34 23.61 -6.83
N ARG A 178 14.43 23.47 -6.05
CA ARG A 178 14.76 22.24 -5.35
C ARG A 178 13.85 22.01 -4.15
N GLY A 179 13.44 23.08 -3.46
CA GLY A 179 12.39 23.03 -2.47
C GLY A 179 11.08 22.50 -3.05
N ALA A 180 10.63 23.08 -4.17
CA ALA A 180 9.42 22.62 -4.86
C ALA A 180 9.52 21.15 -5.30
N THR A 181 10.69 20.70 -5.78
CA THR A 181 10.91 19.27 -6.14
C THR A 181 10.79 18.36 -4.92
N LEU A 182 11.31 18.77 -3.76
CA LEU A 182 11.14 18.03 -2.50
C LEU A 182 9.67 17.96 -2.11
N GLY A 183 8.96 19.11 -2.12
CA GLY A 183 7.54 19.15 -1.78
C GLY A 183 6.67 18.29 -2.70
N LEU A 184 6.96 18.30 -4.01
CA LEU A 184 6.29 17.43 -4.97
C LEU A 184 6.54 15.93 -4.69
N ALA A 185 7.78 15.55 -4.40
CA ALA A 185 8.10 14.15 -4.07
C ALA A 185 7.38 13.68 -2.80
N MET A 186 7.30 14.53 -1.76
CA MET A 186 6.56 14.25 -0.54
C MET A 186 5.06 14.12 -0.79
N ALA A 187 4.48 15.02 -1.57
CA ALA A 187 3.06 14.98 -1.93
C ALA A 187 2.73 13.72 -2.74
N LEU A 188 3.54 13.36 -3.74
CA LEU A 188 3.33 12.13 -4.50
C LEU A 188 3.36 10.88 -3.61
N GLN A 189 4.24 10.84 -2.58
CA GLN A 189 4.21 9.75 -1.61
C GLN A 189 2.93 9.75 -0.77
N ALA A 190 2.38 10.92 -0.44
CA ALA A 190 1.11 10.99 0.28
C ALA A 190 -0.06 10.40 -0.52
N TYR A 191 -0.11 10.67 -1.83
CA TYR A 191 -1.09 10.03 -2.74
C TYR A 191 -0.84 8.55 -2.99
N ALA A 192 0.41 8.09 -2.84
CA ALA A 192 0.79 6.70 -3.03
C ALA A 192 0.48 5.83 -1.80
N CYS A 193 0.74 6.35 -0.59
CA CYS A 193 0.46 5.70 0.68
C CYS A 193 0.46 6.74 1.80
N ALA A 194 -0.69 6.98 2.40
CA ALA A 194 -0.84 7.91 3.51
C ALA A 194 0.04 7.52 4.70
N TYR A 195 0.17 6.23 4.97
CA TYR A 195 1.01 5.68 6.04
C TYR A 195 2.48 6.08 5.86
N TYR A 196 3.03 5.84 4.67
CA TYR A 196 4.43 6.17 4.38
C TYR A 196 4.68 7.66 4.19
N SER A 197 3.64 8.47 3.95
CA SER A 197 3.78 9.92 3.95
C SER A 197 4.20 10.47 5.31
N VAL A 198 3.67 9.88 6.40
CA VAL A 198 4.08 10.22 7.77
C VAL A 198 5.55 9.85 8.00
N PHE A 199 6.00 8.70 7.48
CA PHE A 199 7.41 8.32 7.58
C PHE A 199 8.31 9.29 6.81
N VAL A 200 7.94 9.66 5.58
CA VAL A 200 8.67 10.66 4.80
C VAL A 200 8.73 12.00 5.52
N LEU A 201 7.62 12.44 6.11
CA LEU A 201 7.58 13.69 6.90
C LEU A 201 8.58 13.64 8.05
N LEU A 202 8.61 12.55 8.82
CA LEU A 202 9.55 12.36 9.93
C LEU A 202 10.99 12.31 9.44
N MET A 203 11.26 11.53 8.39
CA MET A 203 12.60 11.37 7.82
C MET A 203 13.14 12.69 7.27
N ILE A 204 12.32 13.45 6.55
CA ILE A 204 12.71 14.75 5.98
C ILE A 204 12.82 15.80 7.08
N GLY A 205 11.87 15.86 8.02
CA GLY A 205 11.95 16.77 9.16
C GLY A 205 13.24 16.55 9.97
N PHE A 206 13.56 15.31 10.27
CA PHE A 206 14.81 14.94 10.94
C PHE A 206 16.05 15.30 10.10
N ALA A 207 16.04 14.97 8.81
CA ALA A 207 17.14 15.30 7.89
C ALA A 207 17.39 16.81 7.78
N VAL A 208 16.33 17.62 7.72
CA VAL A 208 16.41 19.09 7.72
C VAL A 208 17.14 19.61 8.96
N LEU A 209 16.77 19.11 10.15
CA LEU A 209 17.38 19.55 11.40
C LEU A 209 18.84 19.07 11.54
N VAL A 210 19.11 17.80 11.22
CA VAL A 210 20.46 17.22 11.28
C VAL A 210 21.42 17.96 10.34
N PHE A 211 21.02 18.21 9.10
CA PHE A 211 21.88 18.90 8.14
C PHE A 211 22.03 20.40 8.45
N ALA A 212 20.98 21.05 8.98
CA ALA A 212 21.08 22.41 9.48
C ALA A 212 22.16 22.51 10.56
N TRP A 213 22.20 21.52 11.46
CA TRP A 213 23.19 21.45 12.55
C TRP A 213 24.59 21.09 12.04
N LEU A 214 24.76 19.98 11.32
CA LEU A 214 26.05 19.48 10.85
C LEU A 214 26.77 20.44 9.88
N ARG A 215 26.01 21.17 9.07
CA ARG A 215 26.53 22.10 8.06
C ARG A 215 26.53 23.57 8.52
N GLY A 216 25.98 23.85 9.71
CA GLY A 216 25.82 25.23 10.20
C GLY A 216 24.78 26.04 9.44
N SER A 217 23.86 25.37 8.72
CA SER A 217 22.87 26.03 7.84
C SER A 217 21.73 26.70 8.62
N TRP A 218 21.71 26.62 9.97
CA TRP A 218 20.74 27.34 10.83
C TRP A 218 20.66 28.82 10.54
N LYS A 219 21.79 29.45 10.19
CA LYS A 219 21.90 30.89 9.90
C LYS A 219 21.70 31.24 8.43
N SER A 220 21.37 30.24 7.58
CA SER A 220 21.23 30.46 6.13
C SER A 220 19.78 30.72 5.74
N PRO A 221 19.39 31.96 5.39
CA PRO A 221 18.05 32.29 4.93
C PRO A 221 17.67 31.50 3.65
N ALA A 222 18.66 31.28 2.77
CA ALA A 222 18.43 30.51 1.53
C ALA A 222 18.03 29.07 1.83
N TYR A 223 18.63 28.43 2.84
CA TYR A 223 18.28 27.08 3.28
C TYR A 223 16.83 27.01 3.75
N TRP A 224 16.45 27.89 4.70
CA TRP A 224 15.11 27.90 5.26
C TRP A 224 14.04 28.31 4.24
N LYS A 225 14.37 29.25 3.34
CA LYS A 225 13.48 29.61 2.22
C LYS A 225 13.22 28.39 1.32
N ALA A 226 14.25 27.61 0.98
CA ALA A 226 14.10 26.43 0.15
C ALA A 226 13.30 25.34 0.87
N VAL A 227 13.54 25.11 2.18
CA VAL A 227 12.75 24.19 3.02
C VAL A 227 11.30 24.65 3.11
N GLY A 228 11.07 25.95 3.36
CA GLY A 228 9.71 26.52 3.43
C GLY A 228 8.93 26.39 2.12
N VAL A 229 9.58 26.58 0.97
CA VAL A 229 8.95 26.31 -0.35
C VAL A 229 8.59 24.84 -0.48
N GLY A 230 9.46 23.92 -0.04
CA GLY A 230 9.17 22.49 -0.05
C GLY A 230 7.97 22.13 0.82
N ALA A 231 7.92 22.64 2.02
CA ALA A 231 6.80 22.46 2.94
C ALA A 231 5.49 23.01 2.35
N LEU A 232 5.53 24.24 1.81
CA LEU A 232 4.34 24.88 1.19
C LEU A 232 3.82 24.06 0.01
N VAL A 233 4.69 23.66 -0.92
CA VAL A 233 4.28 22.84 -2.08
C VAL A 233 3.70 21.49 -1.62
N SER A 234 4.35 20.82 -0.64
CA SER A 234 3.83 19.56 -0.10
C SER A 234 2.45 19.73 0.52
N ILE A 235 2.25 20.76 1.36
CA ILE A 235 0.96 21.04 1.99
C ILE A 235 -0.11 21.35 0.94
N LEU A 236 0.16 22.29 0.03
CA LEU A 236 -0.82 22.70 -0.99
C LEU A 236 -1.27 21.53 -1.86
N LEU A 237 -0.34 20.68 -2.31
CA LEU A 237 -0.67 19.52 -3.11
C LEU A 237 -1.38 18.43 -2.30
N SER A 238 -1.16 18.37 -0.99
CA SER A 238 -1.80 17.38 -0.11
C SER A 238 -3.12 17.84 0.49
N VAL A 239 -3.60 19.08 0.20
CA VAL A 239 -4.87 19.61 0.74
C VAL A 239 -6.04 18.64 0.57
N PRO A 240 -6.28 18.00 -0.59
CA PRO A 240 -7.38 17.05 -0.74
C PRO A 240 -7.29 15.87 0.26
N LEU A 241 -6.07 15.37 0.50
CA LEU A 241 -5.84 14.26 1.46
C LEU A 241 -6.03 14.72 2.91
N ILE A 242 -5.61 15.95 3.22
CA ILE A 242 -5.81 16.54 4.55
C ILE A 242 -7.29 16.71 4.85
N ILE A 243 -8.07 17.18 3.87
CA ILE A 243 -9.53 17.31 4.01
C ILE A 243 -10.18 15.95 4.28
N THR A 244 -9.80 14.90 3.55
CA THR A 244 -10.33 13.54 3.79
C THR A 244 -9.93 13.00 5.15
N ALA A 245 -8.71 13.26 5.62
CA ALA A 245 -8.25 12.83 6.93
C ALA A 245 -9.04 13.55 8.06
N VAL A 246 -9.27 14.86 7.92
CA VAL A 246 -10.08 15.63 8.88
C VAL A 246 -11.52 15.15 8.89
N PHE A 247 -12.12 14.89 7.73
CA PHE A 247 -13.46 14.31 7.61
C PHE A 247 -13.58 12.98 8.39
N LEU A 248 -12.62 12.07 8.20
CA LEU A 248 -12.61 10.79 8.91
C LEU A 248 -12.49 10.96 10.43
N GLN A 249 -11.61 11.86 10.88
CA GLN A 249 -11.47 12.15 12.32
C GLN A 249 -12.76 12.71 12.92
N GLN A 250 -13.44 13.63 12.22
CA GLN A 250 -14.73 14.17 12.63
C GLN A 250 -15.84 13.11 12.63
N SER A 251 -15.74 12.10 11.75
CA SER A 251 -16.63 10.94 11.72
C SER A 251 -16.34 9.91 12.83
N GLY A 252 -15.37 10.19 13.74
CA GLY A 252 -15.03 9.32 14.87
C GLY A 252 -13.95 8.27 14.58
N PHE A 253 -13.30 8.32 13.40
CA PHE A 253 -12.21 7.40 13.10
C PHE A 253 -10.95 7.76 13.89
N ASN A 254 -10.59 6.91 14.84
CA ASN A 254 -9.39 7.07 15.66
C ASN A 254 -8.79 5.71 15.99
N ARG A 255 -7.49 5.56 15.80
CA ARG A 255 -6.72 4.40 16.23
C ARG A 255 -6.16 4.66 17.63
N THR A 256 -6.49 3.80 18.58
CA THR A 256 -5.98 3.95 19.94
C THR A 256 -4.53 3.48 20.04
N LEU A 257 -3.78 4.08 20.98
CA LEU A 257 -2.41 3.64 21.28
C LEU A 257 -2.39 2.18 21.76
N ALA A 258 -3.42 1.75 22.49
CA ALA A 258 -3.57 0.36 22.94
C ALA A 258 -3.78 -0.61 21.76
N GLY A 259 -4.56 -0.21 20.76
CA GLY A 259 -4.79 -1.02 19.54
C GLY A 259 -3.52 -1.24 18.73
N SER A 260 -2.56 -0.32 18.77
CA SER A 260 -1.30 -0.47 18.04
C SER A 260 -0.38 -1.58 18.61
N ARG A 261 -0.61 -2.04 19.87
CA ARG A 261 0.14 -3.16 20.47
C ARG A 261 -0.03 -4.49 19.75
N GLN A 262 -1.08 -4.64 18.95
CA GLN A 262 -1.31 -5.87 18.17
C GLN A 262 -0.34 -6.01 16.99
N TYR A 263 0.22 -4.88 16.52
CA TYR A 263 1.03 -4.78 15.30
C TYR A 263 2.45 -4.31 15.58
N VAL A 264 3.04 -4.75 16.69
CA VAL A 264 4.41 -4.44 17.07
C VAL A 264 5.38 -5.47 16.51
N ALA A 265 6.60 -5.03 16.21
CA ALA A 265 7.70 -5.92 15.96
C ALA A 265 8.28 -6.46 17.29
N ASP A 266 8.92 -7.61 17.21
CA ASP A 266 9.84 -8.14 18.21
C ASP A 266 11.17 -8.50 17.52
N TRP A 267 12.14 -9.02 18.27
CA TRP A 267 13.42 -9.43 17.69
C TRP A 267 13.26 -10.56 16.66
N ARG A 268 12.23 -11.43 16.80
CA ARG A 268 11.94 -12.53 15.87
C ARG A 268 11.49 -12.00 14.51
N ALA A 269 10.73 -10.91 14.48
CA ALA A 269 10.34 -10.24 13.27
C ALA A 269 11.54 -9.84 12.39
N TYR A 270 12.63 -9.41 13.03
CA TYR A 270 13.87 -9.04 12.34
C TYR A 270 14.76 -10.22 11.92
N LEU A 271 14.37 -11.44 12.25
CA LEU A 271 14.96 -12.68 11.75
C LEU A 271 13.98 -13.45 10.83
N ALA A 272 12.73 -13.03 10.76
CA ALA A 272 11.72 -13.68 9.95
C ALA A 272 11.81 -13.21 8.48
N SER A 273 11.89 -14.19 7.57
CA SER A 273 11.89 -13.96 6.13
C SER A 273 11.35 -15.18 5.41
N GLY A 274 10.40 -14.96 4.49
CA GLY A 274 9.90 -15.99 3.58
C GLY A 274 10.73 -16.19 2.31
N ASN A 275 11.80 -15.39 2.13
CA ASN A 275 12.65 -15.46 0.94
C ASN A 275 13.50 -16.74 0.96
N LEU A 276 13.74 -17.34 -0.19
CA LEU A 276 14.32 -18.70 -0.32
C LEU A 276 15.63 -18.88 0.44
N LEU A 277 16.55 -17.90 0.40
CA LEU A 277 17.82 -17.99 1.10
C LEU A 277 17.71 -17.81 2.61
N HIS A 278 16.58 -17.32 3.11
CA HIS A 278 16.39 -16.99 4.52
C HIS A 278 15.35 -17.88 5.21
N ALA A 279 14.49 -18.57 4.45
CA ALA A 279 13.34 -19.30 4.97
C ALA A 279 13.71 -20.37 6.03
N TRP A 280 14.92 -20.91 5.97
CA TRP A 280 15.44 -21.83 6.97
C TRP A 280 15.46 -21.27 8.40
N MET A 281 15.58 -19.93 8.54
CA MET A 281 15.56 -19.29 9.85
C MET A 281 14.19 -19.43 10.54
N LEU A 282 13.10 -19.52 9.78
CA LEU A 282 11.75 -19.64 10.33
C LEU A 282 11.59 -20.89 11.19
N ALA A 283 12.29 -21.98 10.87
CA ALA A 283 12.26 -23.21 11.65
C ALA A 283 12.78 -23.06 13.09
N TYR A 284 13.64 -22.08 13.34
CA TYR A 284 14.24 -21.81 14.65
C TYR A 284 13.47 -20.75 15.46
N LEU A 285 12.55 -20.03 14.83
CA LEU A 285 11.84 -18.94 15.50
C LEU A 285 10.62 -19.41 16.30
N GLY A 286 10.07 -20.59 15.98
CA GLY A 286 8.85 -21.15 16.56
C GLY A 286 7.59 -20.37 16.17
N HIS A 287 7.56 -19.06 16.42
CA HIS A 287 6.50 -18.15 15.97
C HIS A 287 7.07 -16.76 15.65
N TRP A 288 6.41 -16.04 14.79
CA TRP A 288 6.70 -14.64 14.45
C TRP A 288 5.39 -13.93 14.07
N LYS A 289 5.32 -12.62 14.27
CA LYS A 289 4.16 -11.80 13.94
C LYS A 289 4.34 -11.03 12.64
N GLU A 290 5.57 -10.63 12.35
CA GLU A 290 5.92 -9.75 11.23
C GLU A 290 7.16 -10.27 10.52
N VAL A 291 7.36 -9.87 9.27
CA VAL A 291 8.47 -10.29 8.41
C VAL A 291 9.30 -9.06 8.07
N LEU A 292 10.39 -8.85 8.82
CA LEU A 292 11.18 -7.62 8.78
C LEU A 292 12.69 -7.85 8.58
N PHE A 293 13.14 -9.08 8.27
CA PHE A 293 14.56 -9.34 8.08
C PHE A 293 15.11 -8.51 6.90
N PRO A 294 16.17 -7.68 7.12
CA PRO A 294 16.67 -6.79 6.06
C PRO A 294 17.52 -7.49 4.98
N GLY A 295 17.74 -8.80 5.08
CA GLY A 295 18.71 -9.54 4.30
C GLY A 295 20.13 -9.51 4.89
N PHE A 296 20.91 -10.55 4.65
CA PHE A 296 22.30 -10.62 5.12
C PHE A 296 23.16 -9.51 4.54
N LEU A 297 22.99 -9.21 3.23
CA LEU A 297 23.71 -8.11 2.58
C LEU A 297 23.37 -6.76 3.24
N GLY A 298 22.08 -6.51 3.51
CA GLY A 298 21.63 -5.29 4.16
C GLY A 298 22.24 -5.11 5.54
N VAL A 299 22.19 -6.14 6.39
CA VAL A 299 22.71 -6.08 7.76
C VAL A 299 24.24 -5.97 7.78
N VAL A 300 24.94 -6.91 7.15
CA VAL A 300 26.41 -6.98 7.23
C VAL A 300 27.05 -5.77 6.57
N LEU A 301 26.66 -5.49 5.33
CA LEU A 301 27.23 -4.37 4.59
C LEU A 301 26.73 -3.01 5.08
N GLY A 302 25.53 -2.94 5.68
CA GLY A 302 25.04 -1.73 6.34
C GLY A 302 25.91 -1.32 7.53
N VAL A 303 26.27 -2.27 8.40
CA VAL A 303 27.17 -2.04 9.54
C VAL A 303 28.59 -1.67 9.06
N VAL A 304 29.14 -2.40 8.07
CA VAL A 304 30.43 -2.07 7.47
C VAL A 304 30.40 -0.67 6.85
N GLY A 305 29.32 -0.31 6.13
CA GLY A 305 29.14 0.99 5.49
C GLY A 305 29.09 2.14 6.50
N ALA A 306 28.44 1.93 7.65
CA ALA A 306 28.47 2.89 8.74
C ALA A 306 29.89 3.10 9.29
N ALA A 307 30.63 2.01 9.53
CA ALA A 307 32.00 2.07 10.07
C ALA A 307 32.98 2.74 9.10
N VAL A 308 32.90 2.37 7.81
CA VAL A 308 33.74 2.94 6.75
C VAL A 308 33.40 4.40 6.49
N GLY A 309 32.10 4.70 6.34
CA GLY A 309 31.62 6.05 6.05
C GLY A 309 31.92 7.04 7.20
N TRP A 310 31.95 6.55 8.44
CA TRP A 310 32.35 7.36 9.59
C TRP A 310 33.80 7.85 9.50
N ARG A 311 34.70 7.00 8.93
CA ARG A 311 36.14 7.27 8.82
C ARG A 311 36.52 7.97 7.53
N ALA A 312 35.70 7.91 6.48
CA ALA A 312 36.05 8.35 5.14
C ALA A 312 36.01 9.87 4.91
N GLY A 313 35.41 10.64 5.81
CA GLY A 313 35.38 12.11 5.74
C GLY A 313 34.06 12.74 6.19
N ARG A 314 34.01 14.09 6.13
CA ARG A 314 32.85 14.84 6.65
C ARG A 314 31.55 14.49 5.92
N ARG A 315 31.54 14.47 4.59
CA ARG A 315 30.34 14.23 3.78
C ARG A 315 29.76 12.84 4.02
N THR A 316 30.59 11.82 4.07
CA THR A 316 30.17 10.44 4.35
C THR A 316 29.69 10.28 5.80
N ARG A 317 30.34 10.98 6.74
CA ARG A 317 29.90 11.01 8.15
C ARG A 317 28.51 11.63 8.30
N GLU A 318 28.19 12.72 7.57
CA GLU A 318 26.84 13.30 7.52
C GLU A 318 25.78 12.25 7.09
N ILE A 319 26.10 11.44 6.08
CA ILE A 319 25.25 10.35 5.60
C ILE A 319 25.07 9.28 6.69
N VAL A 320 26.18 8.85 7.31
CA VAL A 320 26.14 7.85 8.39
C VAL A 320 25.32 8.34 9.58
N VAL A 321 25.48 9.59 9.99
CA VAL A 321 24.67 10.19 11.07
C VAL A 321 23.19 10.16 10.71
N LEU A 322 22.82 10.62 9.51
CA LEU A 322 21.41 10.64 9.11
C LEU A 322 20.83 9.23 9.03
N TYR A 323 21.38 8.37 8.18
CA TYR A 323 20.78 7.07 7.91
C TYR A 323 20.97 6.07 9.07
N GLY A 324 22.09 6.15 9.78
CA GLY A 324 22.31 5.36 10.99
C GLY A 324 21.32 5.71 12.11
N THR A 325 21.11 7.01 12.37
CA THR A 325 20.14 7.43 13.40
C THR A 325 18.70 7.10 12.97
N LEU A 326 18.34 7.31 11.69
CA LEU A 326 17.03 6.90 11.17
C LEU A 326 16.80 5.39 11.34
N THR A 327 17.81 4.56 11.04
CA THR A 327 17.74 3.10 11.21
C THR A 327 17.48 2.72 12.66
N VAL A 328 18.25 3.29 13.59
CA VAL A 328 18.13 3.00 15.04
C VAL A 328 16.80 3.51 15.58
N ALA A 329 16.40 4.73 15.23
CA ALA A 329 15.12 5.30 15.66
C ALA A 329 13.92 4.50 15.11
N ALA A 330 13.98 4.09 13.85
CA ALA A 330 12.94 3.27 13.24
C ALA A 330 12.87 1.86 13.87
N LEU A 331 14.02 1.24 14.13
CA LEU A 331 14.10 -0.02 14.87
C LEU A 331 13.42 0.12 16.24
N TRP A 332 13.76 1.16 16.99
CA TRP A 332 13.16 1.43 18.29
C TRP A 332 11.65 1.68 18.19
N ALA A 333 11.20 2.53 17.27
CA ALA A 333 9.78 2.82 17.08
C ALA A 333 8.97 1.58 16.68
N SER A 334 9.57 0.63 15.94
CA SER A 334 8.88 -0.59 15.49
C SER A 334 8.47 -1.52 16.62
N PHE A 335 9.16 -1.49 17.76
CA PHE A 335 8.79 -2.23 18.97
C PHE A 335 7.54 -1.68 19.68
N GLY A 336 6.99 -0.59 19.18
CA GLY A 336 5.67 -0.09 19.56
C GLY A 336 5.62 0.75 20.84
N PRO A 337 4.42 0.91 21.41
CA PRO A 337 4.19 1.82 22.53
C PRO A 337 5.01 1.54 23.77
N ASP A 338 5.18 0.26 24.10
CA ASP A 338 5.81 -0.17 25.35
C ASP A 338 7.33 0.07 25.33
N ALA A 339 7.94 0.19 24.14
CA ALA A 339 9.33 0.61 23.97
C ALA A 339 9.53 2.14 24.11
N GLY A 340 8.49 2.93 24.18
CA GLY A 340 8.49 4.35 24.51
C GLY A 340 8.49 5.29 23.31
N LEU A 341 9.37 5.13 22.31
CA LEU A 341 9.48 6.11 21.21
C LEU A 341 8.18 6.26 20.41
N TYR A 342 7.53 5.15 20.08
CA TYR A 342 6.25 5.22 19.36
C TYR A 342 5.17 5.95 20.17
N ALA A 343 5.13 5.73 21.50
CA ALA A 343 4.19 6.43 22.37
C ALA A 343 4.44 7.94 22.44
N VAL A 344 5.71 8.36 22.41
CA VAL A 344 6.09 9.78 22.34
C VAL A 344 5.63 10.39 21.01
N LEU A 345 5.91 9.73 19.87
CA LEU A 345 5.48 10.18 18.56
C LEU A 345 3.95 10.28 18.46
N TYR A 346 3.23 9.29 18.99
CA TYR A 346 1.77 9.28 19.04
C TYR A 346 1.18 10.47 19.82
N ARG A 347 1.84 10.88 20.93
CA ARG A 347 1.37 12.01 21.74
C ARG A 347 1.66 13.37 21.11
N ILE A 348 2.76 13.48 20.37
CA ILE A 348 3.24 14.77 19.82
C ILE A 348 2.66 15.03 18.43
N ILE A 349 2.44 13.97 17.63
CA ILE A 349 2.08 14.10 16.21
C ILE A 349 0.64 13.62 16.01
N PRO A 350 -0.32 14.51 15.76
CA PRO A 350 -1.74 14.15 15.67
C PRO A 350 -2.04 13.07 14.63
N THR A 351 -1.32 13.04 13.50
CA THR A 351 -1.50 12.04 12.44
C THR A 351 -1.18 10.61 12.87
N PHE A 352 -0.48 10.40 13.99
CA PHE A 352 -0.24 9.06 14.54
C PHE A 352 -1.51 8.38 15.03
N SER A 353 -2.55 9.13 15.37
CA SER A 353 -3.88 8.57 15.70
C SER A 353 -4.57 7.87 14.52
N MET A 354 -4.03 8.01 13.30
CA MET A 354 -4.47 7.28 12.11
C MET A 354 -3.60 6.02 11.82
N LEU A 355 -2.47 5.88 12.49
CA LEU A 355 -1.53 4.77 12.30
C LEU A 355 -1.78 3.65 13.32
N ARG A 356 -1.76 2.38 12.87
CA ARG A 356 -1.99 1.23 13.77
C ARG A 356 -0.82 0.25 13.90
N ALA A 357 0.14 0.27 12.98
CA ALA A 357 1.15 -0.77 12.87
C ALA A 357 2.58 -0.22 13.05
N PRO A 358 3.09 -0.18 14.30
CA PRO A 358 4.47 0.23 14.56
C PRO A 358 5.52 -0.60 13.81
N SER A 359 5.28 -1.90 13.60
CA SER A 359 6.16 -2.80 12.85
C SER A 359 6.54 -2.28 11.46
N ARG A 360 5.69 -1.47 10.82
CA ARG A 360 5.97 -0.88 9.51
C ARG A 360 7.18 0.05 9.49
N PHE A 361 7.64 0.56 10.64
CA PHE A 361 8.93 1.23 10.73
C PHE A 361 10.11 0.33 10.33
N GLY A 362 9.93 -0.98 10.32
CA GLY A 362 10.90 -1.93 9.79
C GLY A 362 11.31 -1.65 8.33
N LEU A 363 10.42 -1.07 7.50
CA LEU A 363 10.78 -0.62 6.16
C LEU A 363 11.84 0.49 6.19
N VAL A 364 11.77 1.41 7.15
CA VAL A 364 12.76 2.49 7.31
C VAL A 364 14.11 1.92 7.79
N VAL A 365 14.08 0.84 8.57
CA VAL A 365 15.31 0.09 8.95
C VAL A 365 15.97 -0.48 7.70
N VAL A 366 15.22 -1.20 6.86
CA VAL A 366 15.74 -1.73 5.58
C VAL A 366 16.26 -0.62 4.69
N PHE A 367 15.53 0.49 4.59
CA PHE A 367 15.90 1.66 3.79
C PHE A 367 17.27 2.23 4.22
N GLY A 368 17.46 2.49 5.51
CA GLY A 368 18.71 3.03 6.04
C GLY A 368 19.89 2.07 5.87
N LEU A 369 19.69 0.78 6.17
CA LEU A 369 20.72 -0.25 5.97
C LEU A 369 21.10 -0.39 4.49
N SER A 370 20.16 -0.32 3.56
CA SER A 370 20.45 -0.41 2.12
C SER A 370 21.27 0.77 1.62
N VAL A 371 21.03 2.00 2.12
CA VAL A 371 21.88 3.16 1.82
C VAL A 371 23.30 2.94 2.35
N LEU A 372 23.44 2.55 3.62
CA LEU A 372 24.73 2.31 4.25
C LEU A 372 25.48 1.15 3.55
N ALA A 373 24.79 0.07 3.19
CA ALA A 373 25.36 -1.04 2.45
C ALA A 373 25.95 -0.59 1.09
N SER A 374 25.25 0.31 0.39
CA SER A 374 25.78 0.86 -0.87
C SER A 374 27.12 1.60 -0.68
N MET A 375 27.35 2.24 0.47
CA MET A 375 28.62 2.88 0.80
C MET A 375 29.73 1.84 1.05
N ALA A 376 29.42 0.76 1.76
CA ALA A 376 30.36 -0.35 1.98
C ALA A 376 30.77 -0.98 0.63
N ILE A 377 29.79 -1.25 -0.22
CA ILE A 377 30.04 -1.87 -1.54
C ILE A 377 30.91 -0.97 -2.39
N ALA A 378 30.63 0.34 -2.45
CA ALA A 378 31.47 1.29 -3.19
C ALA A 378 32.91 1.27 -2.68
N TRP A 379 33.10 1.28 -1.35
CA TRP A 379 34.41 1.19 -0.70
C TRP A 379 35.15 -0.12 -1.03
N ILE A 380 34.45 -1.26 -1.05
CA ILE A 380 35.01 -2.58 -1.43
C ILE A 380 35.40 -2.58 -2.89
N LEU A 381 34.57 -2.07 -3.80
CA LEU A 381 34.80 -2.06 -5.22
C LEU A 381 36.01 -1.17 -5.60
N GLU A 382 36.17 -0.03 -4.92
CA GLU A 382 37.32 0.88 -5.11
C GLU A 382 38.66 0.20 -4.78
N ARG A 383 38.67 -0.72 -3.80
CA ARG A 383 39.88 -1.43 -3.34
C ARG A 383 40.10 -2.79 -3.97
N SER A 384 39.09 -3.28 -4.67
CA SER A 384 39.14 -4.60 -5.30
C SER A 384 40.01 -4.60 -6.55
N ARG A 385 40.86 -5.62 -6.69
CA ARG A 385 41.59 -5.90 -7.94
C ARG A 385 40.68 -6.39 -9.07
N ARG A 386 39.47 -6.90 -8.75
CA ARG A 386 38.50 -7.45 -9.71
C ARG A 386 37.11 -6.90 -9.44
N PRO A 387 36.89 -5.58 -9.56
CA PRO A 387 35.63 -4.95 -9.15
C PRO A 387 34.43 -5.45 -9.96
N ALA A 388 34.62 -5.87 -11.20
CA ALA A 388 33.51 -6.43 -12.01
C ALA A 388 33.04 -7.78 -11.46
N LEU A 389 33.97 -8.67 -11.08
CA LEU A 389 33.65 -9.97 -10.49
C LEU A 389 32.94 -9.81 -9.13
N VAL A 390 33.50 -8.95 -8.25
CA VAL A 390 32.92 -8.69 -6.94
C VAL A 390 31.52 -8.11 -7.07
N SER A 391 31.30 -7.15 -7.98
CA SER A 391 29.96 -6.59 -8.19
C SER A 391 28.99 -7.61 -8.76
N ALA A 392 29.42 -8.48 -9.67
CA ALA A 392 28.59 -9.55 -10.21
C ALA A 392 28.17 -10.53 -9.11
N LEU A 393 29.09 -10.95 -8.24
CA LEU A 393 28.79 -11.82 -7.09
C LEU A 393 27.79 -11.16 -6.13
N LEU A 394 27.99 -9.88 -5.78
CA LEU A 394 27.07 -9.15 -4.91
C LEU A 394 25.68 -8.99 -5.52
N ILE A 395 25.58 -8.77 -6.83
CA ILE A 395 24.29 -8.72 -7.55
C ILE A 395 23.62 -10.10 -7.51
N VAL A 396 24.38 -11.17 -7.79
CA VAL A 396 23.83 -12.55 -7.73
C VAL A 396 23.29 -12.86 -6.32
N VAL A 397 24.04 -12.51 -5.26
CA VAL A 397 23.58 -12.71 -3.88
C VAL A 397 22.34 -11.86 -3.60
N ALA A 398 22.33 -10.58 -4.00
CA ALA A 398 21.18 -9.69 -3.80
C ALA A 398 19.92 -10.20 -4.52
N VAL A 399 20.08 -10.70 -5.76
CA VAL A 399 18.98 -11.33 -6.51
C VAL A 399 18.54 -12.63 -5.83
N GLY A 400 19.50 -13.45 -5.36
CA GLY A 400 19.19 -14.66 -4.58
C GLY A 400 18.39 -14.36 -3.30
N GLU A 401 18.80 -13.31 -2.55
CA GLU A 401 18.04 -12.84 -1.38
C GLU A 401 16.67 -12.29 -1.73
N ALA A 402 16.46 -11.79 -2.96
CA ALA A 402 15.16 -11.29 -3.43
C ALA A 402 14.20 -12.40 -3.88
N MET A 403 14.68 -13.64 -4.09
CA MET A 403 13.84 -14.74 -4.57
C MET A 403 12.92 -15.25 -3.46
N VAL A 404 11.62 -15.33 -3.76
CA VAL A 404 10.57 -15.74 -2.82
C VAL A 404 9.61 -16.73 -3.49
N PRO A 405 9.14 -17.78 -2.78
CA PRO A 405 8.11 -18.68 -3.28
C PRO A 405 6.75 -17.97 -3.25
N LEU A 406 6.26 -17.53 -4.40
CA LEU A 406 4.98 -16.83 -4.51
C LEU A 406 3.88 -17.76 -5.03
N ALA A 407 2.75 -17.76 -4.34
CA ALA A 407 1.56 -18.52 -4.71
C ALA A 407 0.64 -17.65 -5.60
N PHE A 408 0.79 -17.75 -6.92
CA PHE A 408 -0.15 -17.17 -7.87
C PHE A 408 -1.23 -18.19 -8.21
N GLY A 409 -2.49 -17.78 -8.13
CA GLY A 409 -3.66 -18.55 -8.55
C GLY A 409 -4.40 -17.87 -9.69
N ARG A 410 -5.35 -18.58 -10.30
CA ARG A 410 -6.24 -17.99 -11.28
C ARG A 410 -7.10 -16.92 -10.63
N THR A 411 -7.39 -15.85 -11.38
CA THR A 411 -8.34 -14.81 -10.98
C THR A 411 -9.70 -15.43 -10.72
N LEU A 412 -10.39 -14.93 -9.70
CA LEU A 412 -11.75 -15.39 -9.39
C LEU A 412 -12.70 -14.90 -10.48
N ALA A 413 -13.45 -15.81 -11.06
CA ALA A 413 -14.50 -15.46 -12.00
C ALA A 413 -15.68 -14.83 -11.24
N SER A 414 -16.25 -13.78 -11.81
CA SER A 414 -17.52 -13.24 -11.33
C SER A 414 -18.66 -14.14 -11.80
N HIS A 415 -19.68 -14.31 -10.96
CA HIS A 415 -20.83 -15.14 -11.30
C HIS A 415 -21.60 -14.52 -12.50
N PRO A 416 -22.14 -15.33 -13.45
CA PRO A 416 -22.85 -14.82 -14.63
C PRO A 416 -24.01 -13.85 -14.32
N ALA A 417 -24.67 -14.00 -13.18
CA ALA A 417 -25.73 -13.10 -12.72
C ALA A 417 -25.28 -11.63 -12.60
N TYR A 418 -23.98 -11.38 -12.31
CA TYR A 418 -23.44 -10.02 -12.28
C TYR A 418 -23.31 -9.42 -13.69
N GLY A 419 -23.07 -10.26 -14.71
CA GLY A 419 -23.13 -9.85 -16.11
C GLY A 419 -24.55 -9.42 -16.49
N LEU A 420 -25.57 -10.18 -16.07
CA LEU A 420 -26.97 -9.77 -16.23
C LEU A 420 -27.24 -8.46 -15.48
N LEU A 421 -26.85 -8.36 -14.20
CA LEU A 421 -27.03 -7.15 -13.39
C LEU A 421 -26.40 -5.92 -14.04
N ALA A 422 -25.27 -6.06 -14.74
CA ALA A 422 -24.61 -4.96 -15.46
C ALA A 422 -25.47 -4.39 -16.60
N THR A 423 -26.34 -5.18 -17.23
CA THR A 423 -27.24 -4.75 -18.32
C THR A 423 -28.52 -4.08 -17.84
N LEU A 424 -28.85 -4.24 -16.55
CA LEU A 424 -30.07 -3.70 -15.95
C LEU A 424 -29.92 -2.20 -15.64
N PRO A 425 -31.03 -1.45 -15.52
CA PRO A 425 -31.00 -0.05 -15.11
C PRO A 425 -30.23 0.19 -13.82
N ASP A 426 -29.68 1.40 -13.63
CA ASP A 426 -28.93 1.75 -12.43
C ASP A 426 -29.81 1.71 -11.17
N GLY A 427 -29.21 1.32 -10.06
CA GLY A 427 -29.83 1.26 -8.75
C GLY A 427 -28.95 0.57 -7.74
N PRO A 428 -29.14 0.86 -6.43
CA PRO A 428 -28.36 0.25 -5.38
C PRO A 428 -28.63 -1.26 -5.25
N VAL A 429 -27.58 -2.00 -4.89
CA VAL A 429 -27.57 -3.46 -4.76
C VAL A 429 -27.31 -3.84 -3.31
N LEU A 430 -28.14 -4.71 -2.76
CA LEU A 430 -27.91 -5.39 -1.50
C LEU A 430 -27.31 -6.76 -1.76
N GLU A 431 -26.15 -7.04 -1.18
CA GLU A 431 -25.50 -8.36 -1.18
C GLU A 431 -25.81 -9.10 0.12
N LEU A 432 -26.21 -10.34 0.04
CA LEU A 432 -26.61 -11.18 1.17
C LEU A 432 -25.84 -12.52 1.20
N PRO A 433 -25.46 -13.00 2.39
CA PRO A 433 -25.77 -12.45 3.71
C PRO A 433 -25.00 -11.18 4.04
N VAL A 434 -25.61 -10.28 4.80
CA VAL A 434 -24.90 -9.13 5.38
C VAL A 434 -24.03 -9.64 6.52
N TYR A 435 -22.72 -9.64 6.33
CA TYR A 435 -21.78 -10.12 7.35
C TYR A 435 -21.61 -9.09 8.48
N SER A 436 -21.50 -9.57 9.72
CA SER A 436 -21.18 -8.74 10.88
C SER A 436 -19.81 -8.04 10.74
N ARG A 437 -19.52 -7.08 11.62
CA ARG A 437 -18.19 -6.40 11.65
C ARG A 437 -17.02 -7.37 11.77
N VAL A 438 -17.19 -8.45 12.54
CA VAL A 438 -16.13 -9.46 12.75
C VAL A 438 -15.83 -10.24 11.47
N LEU A 439 -16.83 -10.55 10.68
CA LEU A 439 -16.71 -11.26 9.40
C LEU A 439 -16.68 -10.30 8.19
N GLY A 440 -16.54 -9.01 8.45
CA GLY A 440 -16.61 -7.95 7.44
C GLY A 440 -15.65 -8.14 6.26
N PHE A 441 -14.51 -8.80 6.47
CA PHE A 441 -13.55 -9.10 5.42
C PHE A 441 -14.14 -9.95 4.27
N ARG A 442 -15.18 -10.78 4.52
CA ARG A 442 -15.86 -11.55 3.47
C ARG A 442 -16.57 -10.68 2.44
N ARG A 443 -16.94 -9.45 2.81
CA ARG A 443 -17.57 -8.47 1.92
C ARG A 443 -16.63 -7.96 0.80
N ALA A 444 -15.31 -8.17 0.96
CA ALA A 444 -14.34 -7.83 -0.09
C ALA A 444 -14.63 -8.58 -1.41
N ARG A 445 -15.20 -9.80 -1.32
CA ARG A 445 -15.65 -10.55 -2.49
C ARG A 445 -16.79 -9.84 -3.23
N TYR A 446 -17.80 -9.33 -2.53
CA TYR A 446 -18.90 -8.57 -3.12
C TYR A 446 -18.41 -7.30 -3.83
N MET A 447 -17.45 -6.60 -3.21
CA MET A 447 -16.81 -5.43 -3.83
C MET A 447 -16.07 -5.81 -5.10
N LEU A 448 -15.34 -6.92 -5.09
CA LEU A 448 -14.63 -7.40 -6.27
C LEU A 448 -15.62 -7.77 -7.39
N ASP A 449 -16.68 -8.49 -7.10
CA ASP A 449 -17.71 -8.86 -8.07
C ASP A 449 -18.43 -7.62 -8.62
N SER A 450 -18.59 -6.55 -7.82
CA SER A 450 -19.18 -5.28 -8.27
C SER A 450 -18.38 -4.59 -9.37
N THR A 451 -17.10 -4.96 -9.59
CA THR A 451 -16.32 -4.44 -10.73
C THR A 451 -16.90 -4.83 -12.09
N THR A 452 -17.82 -5.79 -12.13
CA THR A 452 -18.55 -6.19 -13.34
C THR A 452 -19.66 -5.20 -13.69
N HIS A 453 -20.35 -4.62 -12.69
CA HIS A 453 -21.53 -3.77 -12.92
C HIS A 453 -21.39 -2.33 -12.37
N TRP A 454 -20.51 -2.08 -11.43
CA TRP A 454 -20.24 -0.79 -10.78
C TRP A 454 -21.44 -0.08 -10.13
N LYS A 455 -22.56 -0.78 -9.93
CA LYS A 455 -23.71 -0.23 -9.21
C LYS A 455 -23.36 -0.03 -7.73
N PRO A 456 -23.97 0.96 -7.04
CA PRO A 456 -23.75 1.19 -5.61
C PRO A 456 -24.12 -0.03 -4.77
N LEU A 457 -23.22 -0.46 -3.90
CA LEU A 457 -23.46 -1.51 -2.91
C LEU A 457 -23.94 -0.89 -1.60
N VAL A 458 -24.97 -1.47 -1.00
CA VAL A 458 -25.47 -1.07 0.34
C VAL A 458 -24.43 -1.36 1.41
N ASP A 459 -23.64 -2.38 1.20
CA ASP A 459 -22.59 -2.85 2.12
C ASP A 459 -21.18 -2.59 1.55
N GLY A 460 -20.14 -2.92 2.34
CA GLY A 460 -18.75 -2.79 1.92
C GLY A 460 -17.77 -3.27 3.00
N TYR A 461 -16.50 -3.35 2.63
CA TYR A 461 -15.39 -3.65 3.52
C TYR A 461 -14.40 -2.47 3.53
N SER A 462 -14.07 -1.98 4.72
CA SER A 462 -13.14 -0.87 4.89
C SER A 462 -12.63 -0.79 6.34
N ASP A 463 -11.60 0.04 6.58
CA ASP A 463 -11.07 0.31 7.93
C ASP A 463 -12.05 1.10 8.82
N TYR A 464 -12.80 2.03 8.23
CA TYR A 464 -13.90 2.72 8.87
C TYR A 464 -15.22 2.11 8.40
N ILE A 465 -16.09 1.81 9.33
CA ILE A 465 -17.44 1.29 9.07
C ILE A 465 -18.43 2.33 9.58
N PRO A 466 -19.42 2.76 8.77
CA PRO A 466 -20.42 3.75 9.18
C PRO A 466 -21.12 3.39 10.50
N PRO A 467 -21.49 4.37 11.33
CA PRO A 467 -22.11 4.11 12.63
C PRO A 467 -23.46 3.39 12.58
N ASP A 468 -24.24 3.62 11.51
CA ASP A 468 -25.55 3.01 11.27
C ASP A 468 -25.48 1.57 10.74
N PHE A 469 -24.26 1.07 10.43
CA PHE A 469 -24.06 -0.24 9.82
C PHE A 469 -24.67 -1.39 10.61
N ASP A 470 -24.47 -1.44 11.92
CA ASP A 470 -24.93 -2.58 12.72
C ASP A 470 -26.46 -2.66 12.76
N ALA A 471 -27.15 -1.51 12.92
CA ALA A 471 -28.61 -1.45 12.89
C ALA A 471 -29.17 -1.86 11.50
N ARG A 472 -28.48 -1.45 10.42
CA ARG A 472 -28.86 -1.86 9.06
C ARG A 472 -28.62 -3.34 8.83
N ALA A 473 -27.49 -3.86 9.27
CA ALA A 473 -27.16 -5.28 9.14
C ALA A 473 -28.20 -6.16 9.85
N GLU A 474 -28.64 -5.76 11.04
CA GLU A 474 -29.71 -6.43 11.78
C GLU A 474 -31.06 -6.38 11.03
N ALA A 475 -31.45 -5.20 10.52
CA ALA A 475 -32.68 -5.04 9.76
C ALA A 475 -32.72 -5.88 8.47
N LEU A 476 -31.57 -6.06 7.81
CA LEU A 476 -31.42 -6.77 6.53
C LEU A 476 -31.16 -8.26 6.69
N ALA A 477 -30.80 -8.75 7.90
CA ALA A 477 -30.41 -10.14 8.14
C ALA A 477 -31.49 -11.15 7.72
N ASP A 478 -32.75 -10.82 7.94
CA ASP A 478 -33.93 -11.67 7.67
C ASP A 478 -34.55 -11.40 6.29
N PHE A 479 -33.80 -10.92 5.33
CA PHE A 479 -34.31 -10.72 3.98
C PHE A 479 -34.86 -12.03 3.36
N PRO A 480 -36.02 -11.97 2.64
CA PRO A 480 -36.98 -10.87 2.62
C PRO A 480 -37.86 -10.88 3.87
N SER A 481 -38.05 -9.71 4.44
CA SER A 481 -38.96 -9.44 5.59
C SER A 481 -39.52 -8.01 5.48
N VAL A 482 -40.54 -7.68 6.29
CA VAL A 482 -41.05 -6.31 6.34
C VAL A 482 -39.97 -5.34 6.82
N SER A 483 -39.16 -5.72 7.81
CA SER A 483 -38.05 -4.91 8.31
C SER A 483 -37.01 -4.63 7.20
N ALA A 484 -36.55 -5.68 6.50
CA ALA A 484 -35.58 -5.55 5.43
C ALA A 484 -36.11 -4.67 4.30
N LEU A 485 -37.31 -4.90 3.81
CA LEU A 485 -37.90 -4.11 2.74
C LEU A 485 -38.16 -2.64 3.16
N THR A 486 -38.47 -2.39 4.45
CA THR A 486 -38.61 -1.02 4.97
C THR A 486 -37.26 -0.29 4.99
N ASP A 487 -36.18 -0.94 5.43
CA ASP A 487 -34.82 -0.35 5.34
C ASP A 487 -34.40 -0.09 3.89
N MET A 488 -34.63 -1.07 3.00
CA MET A 488 -34.36 -0.94 1.58
C MET A 488 -35.14 0.20 0.90
N LYS A 489 -36.39 0.42 1.31
CA LYS A 489 -37.26 1.52 0.82
C LYS A 489 -36.64 2.89 1.11
N ARG A 490 -36.06 3.08 2.32
CA ARG A 490 -35.43 4.34 2.71
C ARG A 490 -34.39 4.80 1.69
N ASP A 491 -33.58 3.88 1.20
CA ASP A 491 -32.47 4.16 0.29
C ASP A 491 -32.77 3.75 -1.16
N ARG A 492 -34.02 3.34 -1.45
CA ARG A 492 -34.48 2.92 -2.80
C ARG A 492 -33.61 1.81 -3.39
N VAL A 493 -33.25 0.82 -2.55
CA VAL A 493 -32.45 -0.33 -2.98
C VAL A 493 -33.21 -1.12 -4.04
N ARG A 494 -32.64 -1.23 -5.22
CA ARG A 494 -33.34 -1.80 -6.37
C ARG A 494 -33.11 -3.29 -6.58
N TYR A 495 -31.95 -3.79 -6.21
CA TYR A 495 -31.59 -5.18 -6.43
C TYR A 495 -31.15 -5.85 -5.14
N ALA A 496 -31.39 -7.16 -5.05
CA ALA A 496 -30.88 -8.01 -3.99
C ALA A 496 -30.24 -9.25 -4.61
N VAL A 497 -28.99 -9.51 -4.23
CA VAL A 497 -28.21 -10.68 -4.59
C VAL A 497 -28.05 -11.55 -3.36
N VAL A 498 -28.50 -12.80 -3.43
CA VAL A 498 -28.41 -13.74 -2.31
C VAL A 498 -27.46 -14.87 -2.68
N HIS A 499 -26.33 -14.94 -2.01
CA HIS A 499 -25.37 -16.03 -2.14
C HIS A 499 -25.81 -17.21 -1.30
N LEU A 500 -26.00 -18.36 -1.92
CA LEU A 500 -26.57 -19.54 -1.23
C LEU A 500 -25.51 -20.38 -0.52
N GLU A 501 -24.24 -20.26 -0.86
CA GLU A 501 -23.15 -21.03 -0.26
C GLU A 501 -23.12 -20.92 1.28
N PRO A 502 -23.27 -19.74 1.90
CA PRO A 502 -23.24 -19.61 3.36
C PRO A 502 -24.47 -20.12 4.09
N TYR A 503 -25.55 -20.45 3.38
CA TYR A 503 -26.80 -20.90 3.99
C TYR A 503 -26.86 -22.42 4.07
N GLU A 504 -27.08 -22.95 5.27
CA GLU A 504 -27.38 -24.37 5.49
C GLU A 504 -28.75 -24.75 4.90
N ALA A 505 -29.01 -26.04 4.69
CA ALA A 505 -30.23 -26.52 4.05
C ALA A 505 -31.54 -26.02 4.71
N ALA A 506 -31.59 -25.96 6.04
CA ALA A 506 -32.74 -25.43 6.78
C ALA A 506 -32.94 -23.93 6.54
N MET A 507 -31.85 -23.17 6.51
CA MET A 507 -31.87 -21.71 6.23
C MET A 507 -32.29 -21.44 4.77
N ARG A 508 -31.85 -22.27 3.82
CA ARG A 508 -32.30 -22.16 2.42
C ARG A 508 -33.79 -22.43 2.27
N ALA A 509 -34.32 -23.44 2.97
CA ALA A 509 -35.75 -23.73 2.95
C ALA A 509 -36.59 -22.59 3.54
N ASP A 510 -36.15 -22.01 4.64
CA ASP A 510 -36.78 -20.82 5.25
C ASP A 510 -36.71 -19.61 4.32
N LEU A 511 -35.52 -19.33 3.70
CA LEU A 511 -35.38 -18.27 2.70
C LEU A 511 -36.37 -18.45 1.54
N GLU A 512 -36.52 -19.67 1.02
CA GLU A 512 -37.47 -19.94 -0.07
C GLU A 512 -38.93 -19.73 0.35
N GLN A 513 -39.26 -20.11 1.58
CA GLN A 513 -40.62 -19.83 2.11
C GLN A 513 -40.85 -18.33 2.20
N ARG A 514 -39.91 -17.55 2.73
CA ARG A 514 -39.99 -16.08 2.81
C ARG A 514 -40.08 -15.46 1.42
N VAL A 515 -39.26 -15.88 0.45
CA VAL A 515 -39.33 -15.39 -0.95
C VAL A 515 -40.74 -15.58 -1.52
N ARG A 516 -41.39 -16.73 -1.26
CA ARG A 516 -42.77 -16.95 -1.71
C ARG A 516 -43.77 -16.03 -1.03
N GLN A 517 -43.61 -15.75 0.27
CA GLN A 517 -44.50 -14.82 1.03
C GLN A 517 -44.36 -13.38 0.54
N PHE A 518 -43.16 -12.97 0.16
CA PHE A 518 -42.85 -11.61 -0.31
C PHE A 518 -42.80 -11.48 -1.85
N ALA A 519 -43.31 -12.48 -2.58
CA ALA A 519 -43.36 -12.47 -4.04
C ALA A 519 -43.98 -11.21 -4.67
N PRO A 520 -45.00 -10.53 -4.10
CA PRO A 520 -45.52 -9.28 -4.66
C PRO A 520 -44.52 -8.11 -4.71
N TYR A 521 -43.44 -8.18 -3.92
CA TYR A 521 -42.41 -7.13 -3.83
C TYR A 521 -41.15 -7.47 -4.63
N LEU A 522 -40.98 -8.74 -5.02
CA LEU A 522 -39.76 -9.28 -5.60
C LEU A 522 -40.02 -9.83 -7.02
N ARG A 523 -39.20 -9.42 -7.97
CA ARG A 523 -39.13 -10.06 -9.29
C ARG A 523 -37.83 -10.84 -9.39
N GLU A 524 -37.92 -12.16 -9.48
CA GLU A 524 -36.75 -13.00 -9.69
C GLU A 524 -36.19 -12.79 -11.10
N LEU A 525 -34.91 -12.46 -11.20
CA LEU A 525 -34.20 -12.20 -12.44
C LEU A 525 -33.24 -13.34 -12.82
N HIS A 526 -32.70 -14.02 -11.79
CA HIS A 526 -31.81 -15.17 -11.96
C HIS A 526 -31.93 -16.09 -10.76
N ARG A 527 -31.81 -17.40 -11.03
CA ARG A 527 -31.76 -18.43 -10.00
C ARG A 527 -30.88 -19.60 -10.49
N ASP A 528 -29.95 -20.00 -9.64
CA ASP A 528 -29.24 -21.26 -9.74
C ASP A 528 -28.89 -21.84 -8.35
N ASN A 529 -27.96 -22.78 -8.28
CA ASN A 529 -27.57 -23.43 -7.02
C ASN A 529 -26.64 -22.58 -6.15
N GLU A 530 -26.08 -21.50 -6.68
CA GLU A 530 -25.08 -20.64 -6.02
C GLU A 530 -25.65 -19.29 -5.66
N LEU A 531 -26.57 -18.71 -6.50
CA LEU A 531 -27.00 -17.35 -6.38
C LEU A 531 -28.46 -17.13 -6.81
N LEU A 532 -29.16 -16.25 -6.06
CA LEU A 532 -30.45 -15.67 -6.47
C LEU A 532 -30.29 -14.18 -6.71
N LEU A 533 -30.87 -13.67 -7.80
CA LEU A 533 -30.93 -12.24 -8.10
C LEU A 533 -32.38 -11.79 -8.19
N PHE A 534 -32.72 -10.78 -7.40
CA PHE A 534 -34.05 -10.17 -7.38
C PHE A 534 -34.00 -8.69 -7.75
N GLU A 535 -35.03 -8.22 -8.44
CA GLU A 535 -35.38 -6.80 -8.50
C GLU A 535 -36.51 -6.51 -7.50
N ILE A 536 -36.37 -5.44 -6.74
CA ILE A 536 -37.41 -4.96 -5.83
C ILE A 536 -38.36 -4.10 -6.67
N VAL A 537 -39.56 -4.61 -6.91
CA VAL A 537 -40.57 -3.94 -7.78
C VAL A 537 -41.48 -3.02 -7.01
N SER A 538 -41.66 -3.27 -5.72
CA SER A 538 -42.45 -2.43 -4.80
C SER A 538 -41.99 -2.65 -3.37
N TYR A 539 -42.49 -1.84 -2.45
CA TYR A 539 -42.21 -1.93 -1.02
C TYR A 539 -43.49 -1.99 -0.22
N PRO A 540 -43.51 -2.66 0.96
CA PRO A 540 -44.66 -2.68 1.83
C PRO A 540 -45.01 -1.31 2.40
#